data_50e1cdc42777cccb86cd5d27dc31e083
#
_entry.id   50e1cdc42777cccb86cd5d27dc31e083
#
_cell.length_a   1.000
_cell.length_b   1.000
_cell.length_c   1.000
_cell.angle_alpha   90.00
_cell.angle_beta   90.00
_cell.angle_gamma   90.00
#
_symmetry.space_group_name_H-M   'P 1'
#
loop_
_entity.id
_entity.type
_entity.pdbx_description
1 polymer ?
#
loop_
_entity_poly.entity_id
_entity_poly.type
_entity_poly.pdbx_seq_one_letter_code
_entity_poly.pdbx_strand_id
1 'polypeptide(L)'
;GLLTALSLCNKRYPHPMFLIDQAERFVFKPLLYELLSSEMTTNQVWPRFTELLNCDTVTFVQGRVAAIDLDKQEVKLDSGLSYSYGKLVLTLGSTANYFGIRGAREQTFALRDGNDAIALSQHLRARLQQASQTSDRQQRQSLLTVAIVGAGPAGIEMAATLGDLLPQWYRKLNGDINEIRVVVL
;
A
#
# COMPACT_ATOMS: atom_id res chain seq x y z
N GLY A 1 12.42 -1.22 9.38
CA GLY A 1 12.81 -2.64 9.42
C GLY A 1 13.78 -2.96 8.32
N LEU A 2 13.33 -3.03 7.07
CA LEU A 2 14.19 -3.43 5.94
C LEU A 2 15.45 -2.56 5.84
N LEU A 3 15.33 -1.24 5.80
CA LEU A 3 16.49 -0.34 5.70
C LEU A 3 17.47 -0.49 6.88
N THR A 4 16.96 -0.78 8.07
CA THR A 4 17.80 -1.06 9.24
C THR A 4 18.59 -2.35 9.04
N ALA A 5 17.94 -3.43 8.60
CA ALA A 5 18.57 -4.71 8.31
C ALA A 5 19.66 -4.56 7.23
N LEU A 6 19.35 -3.92 6.10
CA LEU A 6 20.31 -3.67 5.02
C LEU A 6 21.49 -2.80 5.46
N SER A 7 21.23 -1.77 6.26
CA SER A 7 22.29 -0.90 6.80
C SER A 7 23.24 -1.65 7.73
N LEU A 8 22.70 -2.53 8.57
CA LEU A 8 23.51 -3.38 9.45
C LEU A 8 24.30 -4.42 8.66
N CYS A 9 23.73 -5.02 7.62
CA CYS A 9 24.45 -5.88 6.68
C CYS A 9 25.64 -5.17 6.06
N ASN A 10 25.41 -3.99 5.49
CA ASN A 10 26.46 -3.19 4.86
C ASN A 10 27.60 -2.83 5.84
N LYS A 11 27.24 -2.66 7.11
CA LYS A 11 28.22 -2.41 8.19
C LYS A 11 28.85 -3.69 8.75
N ARG A 12 28.55 -4.85 8.19
CA ARG A 12 29.06 -6.17 8.61
C ARG A 12 28.78 -6.44 10.09
N TYR A 13 27.52 -6.15 10.53
CA TYR A 13 27.11 -6.44 11.90
C TYR A 13 27.27 -7.95 12.18
N PRO A 14 28.00 -8.35 13.25
CA PRO A 14 28.50 -9.73 13.39
C PRO A 14 27.46 -10.72 13.95
N HIS A 15 26.29 -10.26 14.35
CA HIS A 15 25.28 -11.11 14.98
C HIS A 15 24.14 -11.44 14.02
N PRO A 16 23.49 -12.61 14.17
CA PRO A 16 22.31 -12.96 13.39
C PRO A 16 21.17 -11.98 13.65
N MET A 17 20.42 -11.65 12.60
CA MET A 17 19.28 -10.76 12.63
C MET A 17 18.04 -11.47 12.06
N PHE A 18 16.90 -11.27 12.69
CA PHE A 18 15.61 -11.69 12.17
C PHE A 18 14.82 -10.47 11.74
N LEU A 19 14.41 -10.42 10.48
CA LEU A 19 13.41 -9.48 9.98
C LEU A 19 12.06 -10.20 9.97
N ILE A 20 11.17 -9.79 10.86
CA ILE A 20 9.84 -10.39 11.01
C ILE A 20 8.80 -9.44 10.41
N ASP A 21 8.01 -9.93 9.46
CA ASP A 21 6.88 -9.20 8.89
C ASP A 21 5.74 -10.19 8.57
N GLN A 22 4.50 -9.76 8.71
CA GLN A 22 3.34 -10.58 8.32
C GLN A 22 3.19 -10.70 6.79
N ALA A 23 3.67 -9.69 6.05
CA ALA A 23 3.65 -9.68 4.61
C ALA A 23 4.92 -10.34 4.04
N GLU A 24 4.78 -11.06 2.92
CA GLU A 24 5.89 -11.63 2.16
C GLU A 24 6.69 -10.56 1.41
N ARG A 25 6.05 -9.43 1.10
CA ARG A 25 6.55 -8.40 0.19
C ARG A 25 6.73 -7.06 0.89
N PHE A 26 7.78 -6.37 0.51
CA PHE A 26 8.08 -5.02 0.99
C PHE A 26 7.30 -3.99 0.18
N VAL A 27 6.58 -3.10 0.87
CA VAL A 27 5.85 -2.00 0.25
C VAL A 27 6.66 -0.73 0.34
N PHE A 28 7.06 -0.20 -0.81
CA PHE A 28 7.59 1.16 -0.90
C PHE A 28 6.44 2.11 -1.30
N LYS A 29 5.79 2.67 -0.30
CA LYS A 29 4.54 3.44 -0.47
C LYS A 29 4.58 4.51 -1.56
N PRO A 30 5.68 5.27 -1.73
CA PRO A 30 5.74 6.28 -2.80
C PRO A 30 5.59 5.73 -4.22
N LEU A 31 5.88 4.45 -4.45
CA LEU A 31 5.71 3.82 -5.77
C LEU A 31 4.37 3.08 -5.96
N LEU A 32 3.46 3.09 -4.97
CA LEU A 32 2.15 2.46 -5.13
C LEU A 32 1.30 3.11 -6.23
N TYR A 33 1.53 4.40 -6.51
CA TYR A 33 0.87 5.12 -7.59
C TYR A 33 1.25 4.57 -8.98
N GLU A 34 2.51 4.15 -9.15
CA GLU A 34 3.00 3.53 -10.39
C GLU A 34 2.37 2.16 -10.65
N LEU A 35 2.04 1.45 -9.57
CA LEU A 35 1.28 0.20 -9.68
C LEU A 35 -0.18 0.47 -10.06
N LEU A 36 -0.76 1.58 -9.60
CA LEU A 36 -2.09 2.02 -9.98
C LEU A 36 -2.17 2.37 -11.47
N SER A 37 -1.16 3.07 -11.99
CA SER A 37 -1.04 3.44 -13.42
C SER A 37 -0.73 2.26 -14.33
N SER A 38 -0.19 1.17 -13.78
CA SER A 38 0.37 0.02 -14.50
C SER A 38 1.64 0.37 -15.30
N GLU A 39 2.36 1.43 -14.92
CA GLU A 39 3.66 1.82 -15.51
C GLU A 39 4.80 0.94 -15.00
N MET A 40 4.66 0.44 -13.77
CA MET A 40 5.62 -0.49 -13.18
C MET A 40 4.95 -1.84 -12.85
N THR A 41 5.75 -2.89 -12.90
CA THR A 41 5.29 -4.24 -12.54
C THR A 41 5.20 -4.42 -11.02
N THR A 42 4.40 -5.39 -10.58
CA THR A 42 4.27 -5.77 -9.17
C THR A 42 5.63 -6.03 -8.51
N ASN A 43 6.54 -6.74 -9.19
CA ASN A 43 7.86 -7.06 -8.62
C ASN A 43 8.76 -5.83 -8.48
N GLN A 44 8.58 -4.80 -9.30
CA GLN A 44 9.35 -3.55 -9.19
C GLN A 44 8.89 -2.68 -8.02
N VAL A 45 7.58 -2.60 -7.81
CA VAL A 45 6.97 -1.74 -6.77
C VAL A 45 6.82 -2.47 -5.44
N TRP A 46 6.62 -3.78 -5.50
CA TRP A 46 6.27 -4.63 -4.37
C TRP A 46 7.09 -5.93 -4.36
N PRO A 47 8.44 -5.82 -4.24
CA PRO A 47 9.34 -6.97 -4.27
C PRO A 47 9.20 -7.83 -3.01
N ARG A 48 9.63 -9.09 -3.09
CA ARG A 48 9.70 -9.98 -1.93
C ARG A 48 10.85 -9.57 -1.01
N PHE A 49 10.66 -9.72 0.30
CA PHE A 49 11.75 -9.50 1.26
C PHE A 49 12.95 -10.37 0.97
N THR A 50 12.75 -11.62 0.56
CA THR A 50 13.82 -12.57 0.19
C THR A 50 14.65 -12.13 -1.01
N GLU A 51 14.07 -11.34 -1.92
CA GLU A 51 14.78 -10.78 -3.08
C GLU A 51 15.64 -9.56 -2.70
N LEU A 52 15.25 -8.86 -1.63
CA LEU A 52 15.91 -7.65 -1.16
C LEU A 52 17.03 -7.92 -0.14
N LEU A 53 16.96 -9.06 0.57
CA LEU A 53 17.88 -9.42 1.64
C LEU A 53 18.99 -10.32 1.10
N ASN A 54 20.05 -9.72 0.56
CA ASN A 54 21.24 -10.41 0.06
C ASN A 54 22.35 -10.43 1.13
N CYS A 55 22.06 -11.01 2.31
CA CYS A 55 22.97 -10.97 3.44
C CYS A 55 22.76 -12.19 4.33
N ASP A 56 23.80 -13.00 4.50
CA ASP A 56 23.76 -14.27 5.23
C ASP A 56 23.43 -14.12 6.72
N THR A 57 23.62 -12.92 7.28
CA THR A 57 23.34 -12.63 8.69
C THR A 57 21.88 -12.21 8.94
N VAL A 58 21.07 -12.01 7.89
CA VAL A 58 19.64 -11.67 8.03
C VAL A 58 18.76 -12.80 7.56
N THR A 59 17.90 -13.26 8.43
CA THR A 59 16.84 -14.25 8.12
C THR A 59 15.49 -13.54 8.09
N PHE A 60 14.79 -13.65 6.96
CA PHE A 60 13.40 -13.22 6.88
C PHE A 60 12.48 -14.27 7.50
N VAL A 61 11.62 -13.87 8.39
CA VAL A 61 10.59 -14.69 9.01
C VAL A 61 9.23 -14.09 8.69
N GLN A 62 8.47 -14.78 7.85
CA GLN A 62 7.08 -14.37 7.61
C GLN A 62 6.23 -14.82 8.81
N GLY A 63 5.64 -13.86 9.50
CA GLY A 63 4.80 -14.14 10.66
C GLY A 63 4.27 -12.86 11.29
N ARG A 64 3.14 -13.01 11.96
CA ARG A 64 2.52 -11.93 12.72
C ARG A 64 2.96 -12.00 14.17
N VAL A 65 3.46 -10.88 14.70
CA VAL A 65 3.82 -10.77 16.09
C VAL A 65 2.53 -10.69 16.93
N ALA A 66 2.36 -11.65 17.83
CA ALA A 66 1.24 -11.71 18.77
C ALA A 66 1.53 -10.98 20.07
N ALA A 67 2.76 -11.11 20.59
CA ALA A 67 3.17 -10.49 21.84
C ALA A 67 4.68 -10.24 21.89
N ILE A 68 5.08 -9.31 22.73
CA ILE A 68 6.48 -9.02 23.08
C ILE A 68 6.58 -9.07 24.61
N ASP A 69 7.43 -9.94 25.10
CA ASP A 69 7.77 -10.05 26.53
C ASP A 69 9.09 -9.32 26.75
N LEU A 70 9.03 -8.15 27.35
CA LEU A 70 10.21 -7.31 27.58
C LEU A 70 11.13 -7.85 28.67
N ASP A 71 10.55 -8.52 29.69
CA ASP A 71 11.32 -9.07 30.81
C ASP A 71 12.13 -10.30 30.36
N LYS A 72 11.52 -11.15 29.52
CA LYS A 72 12.18 -12.33 28.95
C LYS A 72 12.95 -12.02 27.68
N GLN A 73 12.83 -10.80 27.16
CA GLN A 73 13.40 -10.41 25.85
C GLN A 73 12.98 -11.38 24.72
N GLU A 74 11.68 -11.64 24.61
CA GLU A 74 11.13 -12.61 23.69
C GLU A 74 10.02 -12.00 22.82
N VAL A 75 10.03 -12.31 21.53
CA VAL A 75 8.96 -12.00 20.57
C VAL A 75 8.22 -13.29 20.26
N LYS A 76 6.88 -13.29 20.41
CA LYS A 76 6.00 -14.43 20.11
C LYS A 76 5.18 -14.15 18.88
N LEU A 77 5.12 -15.14 17.98
CA LEU A 77 4.29 -15.11 16.77
C LEU A 77 2.95 -15.82 17.00
N ASP A 78 1.95 -15.48 16.19
CA ASP A 78 0.63 -16.15 16.15
C ASP A 78 0.76 -17.66 15.88
N SER A 79 1.82 -18.08 15.19
CA SER A 79 2.12 -19.49 14.91
C SER A 79 2.58 -20.29 16.14
N GLY A 80 2.83 -19.63 17.27
CA GLY A 80 3.40 -20.22 18.49
C GLY A 80 4.93 -20.23 18.52
N LEU A 81 5.61 -19.83 17.45
CA LEU A 81 7.06 -19.67 17.46
C LEU A 81 7.47 -18.47 18.31
N SER A 82 8.62 -18.58 18.96
CA SER A 82 9.20 -17.52 19.78
C SER A 82 10.66 -17.29 19.42
N TYR A 83 11.07 -16.02 19.50
CA TYR A 83 12.43 -15.58 19.21
C TYR A 83 12.95 -14.72 20.36
N SER A 84 14.05 -15.15 20.98
CA SER A 84 14.74 -14.34 21.99
C SER A 84 15.63 -13.30 21.31
N TYR A 85 15.77 -12.12 21.93
CA TYR A 85 16.56 -11.04 21.38
C TYR A 85 17.47 -10.37 22.41
N GLY A 86 18.65 -9.95 22.00
CA GLY A 86 19.48 -9.03 22.79
C GLY A 86 19.17 -7.57 22.47
N LYS A 87 18.72 -7.29 21.22
CA LYS A 87 18.28 -5.96 20.79
C LYS A 87 17.05 -6.10 19.90
N LEU A 88 16.03 -5.27 20.15
CA LEU A 88 14.78 -5.25 19.40
C LEU A 88 14.60 -3.88 18.74
N VAL A 89 14.24 -3.89 17.45
CA VAL A 89 13.87 -2.69 16.69
C VAL A 89 12.42 -2.84 16.23
N LEU A 90 11.54 -1.96 16.70
CA LEU A 90 10.14 -1.95 16.34
C LEU A 90 9.89 -0.99 15.18
N THR A 91 9.40 -1.54 14.06
CA THR A 91 9.11 -0.78 12.82
C THR A 91 7.78 -1.23 12.24
N LEU A 92 6.75 -1.26 13.07
CA LEU A 92 5.44 -1.86 12.79
C LEU A 92 4.60 -1.09 11.75
N GLY A 93 5.08 0.09 11.33
CA GLY A 93 4.38 0.94 10.37
C GLY A 93 3.16 1.63 10.98
N SER A 94 2.16 1.87 10.14
CA SER A 94 0.92 2.56 10.52
C SER A 94 -0.28 1.92 9.84
N THR A 95 -1.45 2.10 10.43
CA THR A 95 -2.75 1.71 9.88
C THR A 95 -3.57 2.95 9.54
N ALA A 96 -4.54 2.80 8.60
CA ALA A 96 -5.50 3.87 8.34
C ALA A 96 -6.38 4.12 9.57
N ASN A 97 -6.50 5.39 9.95
CA ASN A 97 -7.41 5.81 11.00
C ASN A 97 -8.63 6.53 10.37
N TYR A 98 -9.82 6.08 10.71
CA TYR A 98 -11.07 6.62 10.21
C TYR A 98 -11.79 7.52 11.24
N PHE A 99 -11.14 7.82 12.38
CA PHE A 99 -11.61 8.72 13.43
C PHE A 99 -13.05 8.44 13.92
N GLY A 100 -13.51 7.20 13.84
CA GLY A 100 -14.87 6.81 14.24
C GLY A 100 -15.96 7.26 13.27
N ILE A 101 -15.62 7.79 12.10
CA ILE A 101 -16.61 8.21 11.08
C ILE A 101 -17.34 6.98 10.57
N ARG A 102 -18.64 6.94 10.77
CA ARG A 102 -19.52 5.83 10.38
C ARG A 102 -19.48 5.63 8.86
N GLY A 103 -19.23 4.39 8.43
CA GLY A 103 -19.21 4.01 7.01
C GLY A 103 -17.91 4.38 6.29
N ALA A 104 -16.99 5.13 6.90
CA ALA A 104 -15.75 5.54 6.21
C ALA A 104 -14.89 4.35 5.81
N ARG A 105 -14.75 3.35 6.66
CA ARG A 105 -13.96 2.15 6.38
C ARG A 105 -14.54 1.32 5.23
N GLU A 106 -15.85 1.20 5.18
CA GLU A 106 -16.57 0.36 4.23
C GLU A 106 -16.73 1.02 2.86
N GLN A 107 -16.72 2.36 2.83
CA GLN A 107 -17.01 3.15 1.63
C GLN A 107 -15.77 3.78 0.98
N THR A 108 -14.58 3.53 1.53
CA THR A 108 -13.33 4.09 1.00
C THR A 108 -12.31 3.02 0.69
N PHE A 109 -11.43 3.33 -0.24
CA PHE A 109 -10.21 2.57 -0.50
C PHE A 109 -9.06 3.22 0.27
N ALA A 110 -8.36 2.43 1.08
CA ALA A 110 -7.08 2.84 1.65
C ALA A 110 -5.95 2.33 0.76
N LEU A 111 -4.95 3.13 0.49
CA LEU A 111 -3.78 2.72 -0.29
C LEU A 111 -2.63 2.34 0.67
N ARG A 112 -2.57 1.09 1.08
CA ARG A 112 -1.62 0.58 2.07
C ARG A 112 -0.55 -0.31 1.46
N ASP A 113 -0.95 -1.13 0.49
CA ASP A 113 -0.11 -2.14 -0.16
C ASP A 113 -0.49 -2.33 -1.64
N GLY A 114 0.20 -3.26 -2.31
CA GLY A 114 -0.03 -3.53 -3.72
C GLY A 114 -1.42 -4.09 -4.03
N ASN A 115 -2.04 -4.86 -3.13
CA ASN A 115 -3.40 -5.36 -3.33
C ASN A 115 -4.42 -4.22 -3.33
N ASP A 116 -4.26 -3.26 -2.41
CA ASP A 116 -5.10 -2.06 -2.37
C ASP A 116 -4.98 -1.26 -3.68
N ALA A 117 -3.76 -1.09 -4.21
CA ALA A 117 -3.53 -0.38 -5.48
C ALA A 117 -4.18 -1.09 -6.67
N ILE A 118 -4.06 -2.42 -6.74
CA ILE A 118 -4.69 -3.23 -7.79
C ILE A 118 -6.21 -3.15 -7.68
N ALA A 119 -6.77 -3.31 -6.49
CA ALA A 119 -8.21 -3.24 -6.27
C ALA A 119 -8.78 -1.86 -6.62
N LEU A 120 -8.10 -0.79 -6.24
CA LEU A 120 -8.48 0.58 -6.60
C LEU A 120 -8.43 0.79 -8.12
N SER A 121 -7.36 0.35 -8.80
CA SER A 121 -7.25 0.44 -10.26
C SER A 121 -8.39 -0.27 -10.97
N GLN A 122 -8.71 -1.50 -10.54
CA GLN A 122 -9.81 -2.28 -11.10
C GLN A 122 -11.17 -1.59 -10.87
N HIS A 123 -11.39 -1.07 -9.67
CA HIS A 123 -12.62 -0.34 -9.33
C HIS A 123 -12.79 0.90 -10.20
N LEU A 124 -11.76 1.74 -10.33
CA LEU A 124 -11.81 2.96 -11.14
C LEU A 124 -12.08 2.64 -12.61
N ARG A 125 -11.41 1.63 -13.17
CA ARG A 125 -11.64 1.19 -14.56
C ARG A 125 -13.08 0.69 -14.76
N ALA A 126 -13.62 -0.08 -13.83
CA ALA A 126 -15.02 -0.55 -13.88
C ALA A 126 -16.02 0.63 -13.84
N ARG A 127 -15.74 1.65 -13.00
CA ARG A 127 -16.59 2.86 -12.94
C ARG A 127 -16.56 3.64 -14.25
N LEU A 128 -15.38 3.84 -14.86
CA LEU A 128 -15.25 4.48 -16.16
C LEU A 128 -15.97 3.71 -17.27
N GLN A 129 -15.88 2.37 -17.26
CA GLN A 129 -16.60 1.52 -18.21
C GLN A 129 -18.11 1.66 -18.06
N GLN A 130 -18.63 1.66 -16.82
CA GLN A 130 -20.07 1.90 -16.57
C GLN A 130 -20.49 3.31 -17.02
N ALA A 131 -19.66 4.32 -16.76
CA ALA A 131 -19.94 5.69 -17.16
C ALA A 131 -20.05 5.84 -18.70
N SER A 132 -19.19 5.12 -19.45
CA SER A 132 -19.24 5.14 -20.92
C SER A 132 -20.48 4.49 -21.51
N GLN A 133 -21.18 3.66 -20.73
CA GLN A 133 -22.35 2.90 -21.17
C GLN A 133 -23.69 3.52 -20.72
N THR A 134 -23.68 4.48 -19.78
CA THR A 134 -24.92 5.09 -19.29
C THR A 134 -25.24 6.41 -19.99
N SER A 135 -26.53 6.57 -20.38
CA SER A 135 -27.07 7.83 -20.90
C SER A 135 -27.54 8.77 -19.77
N ASP A 136 -27.74 8.25 -18.56
CA ASP A 136 -28.14 9.05 -17.39
C ASP A 136 -26.97 9.93 -16.94
N ARG A 137 -27.16 11.25 -17.12
CA ARG A 137 -26.16 12.26 -16.77
C ARG A 137 -25.82 12.26 -15.27
N GLN A 138 -26.80 12.10 -14.41
CA GLN A 138 -26.60 12.14 -12.96
C GLN A 138 -25.80 10.91 -12.50
N GLN A 139 -26.18 9.74 -13.00
CA GLN A 139 -25.45 8.50 -12.75
C GLN A 139 -24.03 8.59 -13.29
N ARG A 140 -23.83 9.09 -14.51
CA ARG A 140 -22.50 9.25 -15.11
C ARG A 140 -21.63 10.19 -14.31
N GLN A 141 -22.15 11.32 -13.86
CA GLN A 141 -21.42 12.25 -13.00
C GLN A 141 -20.98 11.60 -11.69
N SER A 142 -21.84 10.81 -11.06
CA SER A 142 -21.50 10.03 -9.86
C SER A 142 -20.38 9.01 -10.12
N LEU A 143 -20.38 8.35 -11.29
CA LEU A 143 -19.38 7.37 -11.68
C LEU A 143 -18.01 8.01 -11.97
N LEU A 144 -18.00 9.24 -12.47
CA LEU A 144 -16.81 9.99 -12.90
C LEU A 144 -16.24 10.94 -11.81
N THR A 145 -16.88 10.98 -10.64
CA THR A 145 -16.38 11.79 -9.52
C THR A 145 -15.63 10.91 -8.54
N VAL A 146 -14.36 11.26 -8.28
CA VAL A 146 -13.51 10.63 -7.27
C VAL A 146 -13.23 11.64 -6.16
N ALA A 147 -13.57 11.29 -4.93
CA ALA A 147 -13.25 12.07 -3.74
C ALA A 147 -12.05 11.47 -3.02
N ILE A 148 -11.06 12.30 -2.71
CA ILE A 148 -9.88 11.94 -1.93
C ILE A 148 -10.02 12.62 -0.57
N VAL A 149 -10.01 11.84 0.49
CA VAL A 149 -10.12 12.33 1.86
C VAL A 149 -8.74 12.50 2.47
N GLY A 150 -8.36 13.75 2.69
CA GLY A 150 -7.08 14.16 3.25
C GLY A 150 -6.18 14.88 2.23
N ALA A 151 -5.87 16.14 2.49
CA ALA A 151 -5.03 17.01 1.66
C ALA A 151 -3.55 17.01 2.08
N GLY A 152 -3.08 15.94 2.72
CA GLY A 152 -1.66 15.70 2.98
C GLY A 152 -0.88 15.34 1.71
N PRO A 153 0.46 15.16 1.77
CA PRO A 153 1.29 14.84 0.60
C PRO A 153 0.74 13.68 -0.23
N ALA A 154 0.38 12.57 0.42
CA ALA A 154 -0.17 11.40 -0.26
C ALA A 154 -1.50 11.66 -0.98
N GLY A 155 -2.38 12.50 -0.38
CA GLY A 155 -3.66 12.85 -1.02
C GLY A 155 -3.46 13.74 -2.25
N ILE A 156 -2.53 14.68 -2.18
CA ILE A 156 -2.18 15.55 -3.32
C ILE A 156 -1.51 14.76 -4.44
N GLU A 157 -0.58 13.86 -4.12
CA GLU A 157 0.06 12.95 -5.08
C GLU A 157 -0.98 12.06 -5.77
N MET A 158 -1.91 11.48 -5.00
CA MET A 158 -3.02 10.69 -5.55
C MET A 158 -3.92 11.54 -6.46
N ALA A 159 -4.24 12.77 -6.07
CA ALA A 159 -5.08 13.65 -6.88
C ALA A 159 -4.41 13.98 -8.22
N ALA A 160 -3.12 14.29 -8.22
CA ALA A 160 -2.34 14.53 -9.43
C ALA A 160 -2.32 13.27 -10.32
N THR A 161 -1.97 12.11 -9.76
CA THR A 161 -1.96 10.83 -10.48
C THR A 161 -3.32 10.52 -11.12
N LEU A 162 -4.41 10.64 -10.36
CA LEU A 162 -5.75 10.37 -10.90
C LEU A 162 -6.20 11.43 -11.91
N GLY A 163 -5.78 12.70 -11.74
CA GLY A 163 -6.01 13.77 -12.70
C GLY A 163 -5.41 13.46 -14.09
N ASP A 164 -4.31 12.74 -14.14
CA ASP A 164 -3.67 12.31 -15.39
C ASP A 164 -4.23 10.98 -15.92
N LEU A 165 -4.41 9.99 -15.04
CA LEU A 165 -4.80 8.63 -15.43
C LEU A 165 -6.25 8.52 -15.89
N LEU A 166 -7.19 9.10 -15.15
CA LEU A 166 -8.63 8.93 -15.44
C LEU A 166 -8.99 9.48 -16.83
N PRO A 167 -8.53 10.69 -17.25
CA PRO A 167 -8.74 11.18 -18.61
C PRO A 167 -8.15 10.26 -19.68
N GLN A 168 -6.95 9.71 -19.45
CA GLN A 168 -6.31 8.80 -20.40
C GLN A 168 -7.13 7.51 -20.56
N TRP A 169 -7.62 6.93 -19.48
CA TRP A 169 -8.42 5.72 -19.53
C TRP A 169 -9.80 5.95 -20.13
N TYR A 170 -10.47 7.06 -19.76
CA TYR A 170 -11.82 7.36 -20.23
C TYR A 170 -11.85 7.73 -21.69
N ARG A 171 -10.81 8.41 -22.21
CA ARG A 171 -10.66 8.69 -23.65
C ARG A 171 -10.63 7.42 -24.49
N LYS A 172 -10.00 6.33 -23.98
CA LYS A 172 -9.96 5.03 -24.67
C LYS A 172 -11.34 4.37 -24.78
N LEU A 173 -12.29 4.82 -23.97
CA LEU A 173 -13.70 4.40 -23.98
C LEU A 173 -14.61 5.39 -24.75
N ASN A 174 -14.02 6.34 -25.49
CA ASN A 174 -14.71 7.43 -26.19
C ASN A 174 -15.53 8.34 -25.25
N GLY A 175 -15.14 8.44 -23.97
CA GLY A 175 -15.80 9.29 -22.99
C GLY A 175 -15.35 10.75 -23.06
N ASP A 176 -16.22 11.68 -22.62
CA ASP A 176 -15.86 13.09 -22.49
C ASP A 176 -15.07 13.32 -21.20
N ILE A 177 -13.77 13.60 -21.36
CA ILE A 177 -12.85 13.81 -20.26
C ILE A 177 -13.19 15.02 -19.38
N ASN A 178 -13.96 15.99 -19.87
CA ASN A 178 -14.39 17.16 -19.13
C ASN A 178 -15.43 16.83 -18.05
N GLU A 179 -16.06 15.65 -18.11
CA GLU A 179 -16.98 15.17 -17.09
C GLU A 179 -16.28 14.59 -15.86
N ILE A 180 -14.97 14.28 -15.96
CA ILE A 180 -14.19 13.72 -14.84
C ILE A 180 -13.93 14.78 -13.78
N ARG A 181 -14.13 14.39 -12.52
CA ARG A 181 -13.90 15.24 -11.35
C ARG A 181 -13.06 14.51 -10.31
N VAL A 182 -11.95 15.08 -9.93
CA VAL A 182 -11.14 14.66 -8.78
C VAL A 182 -11.25 15.77 -7.73
N VAL A 183 -11.74 15.42 -6.55
CA VAL A 183 -12.01 16.35 -5.46
C VAL A 183 -11.19 15.95 -4.24
N VAL A 184 -10.47 16.88 -3.64
CA VAL A 184 -9.74 16.68 -2.39
C VAL A 184 -10.50 17.36 -1.26
N LEU A 185 -10.75 16.64 -0.16
CA LEU A 185 -11.50 17.08 1.01
C LEU A 185 -10.60 17.17 2.25
#